data_b569bcbd396031925ac45a1d09ad0e45
#
_entry.id   b569bcbd396031925ac45a1d09ad0e45
#
_cell.length_a   1.000
_cell.length_b   1.000
_cell.length_c   1.000
_cell.angle_alpha   90.00
_cell.angle_beta   90.00
_cell.angle_gamma   90.00
#
_symmetry.space_group_name_H-M   'P 1'
#
loop_
_entity.id
_entity.type
_entity.pdbx_description
1 polymer ?
#
loop_
_entity_poly.entity_id
_entity_poly.type
_entity_poly.pdbx_seq_one_letter_code
_entity_poly.pdbx_strand_id
1 'polypeptide(L)'
;KSESNPTAWQNANLQNGWSHHRDYGNVQFSKTFDGIVYLKGTCKGGKTTRESIIFTLPESFRPSTTLFKTALNNDYGSAVLGIYPSGNVVVKGNVDATWLNFDNVSFKI
;
A
#
# COMPACT_ATOMS: atom_id res chain seq x y z
N LYS A 1 17.69 18.78 -11.24
CA LYS A 1 17.80 17.96 -11.71
C LYS A 1 17.14 16.75 -11.54
N SER A 2 17.63 15.73 -11.75
CA SER A 2 16.92 14.46 -11.76
C SER A 2 16.23 14.14 -10.45
N GLU A 3 16.76 14.59 -9.34
CA GLU A 3 16.13 14.32 -8.07
C GLU A 3 14.78 15.02 -7.92
N SER A 4 14.45 15.94 -8.79
CA SER A 4 13.16 16.61 -8.79
C SER A 4 12.08 15.82 -9.54
N ASN A 5 12.47 14.76 -10.23
CA ASN A 5 11.53 14.00 -11.03
C ASN A 5 10.81 12.97 -10.17
N PRO A 6 9.51 12.77 -10.41
CA PRO A 6 8.81 11.68 -9.73
C PRO A 6 9.36 10.33 -10.18
N THR A 7 9.23 9.34 -9.33
CA THR A 7 9.62 7.97 -9.69
C THR A 7 8.55 7.36 -10.59
N ALA A 8 8.94 6.39 -11.39
CA ALA A 8 7.99 5.60 -12.15
C ALA A 8 7.19 4.71 -11.19
N TRP A 9 6.00 4.29 -11.62
CA TRP A 9 5.23 3.33 -10.85
C TRP A 9 5.95 1.99 -10.80
N GLN A 10 6.00 1.40 -9.62
CA GLN A 10 6.62 0.11 -9.37
C GLN A 10 5.61 -0.85 -8.79
N ASN A 11 5.67 -2.11 -9.21
CA ASN A 11 4.80 -3.14 -8.64
C ASN A 11 5.22 -3.45 -7.21
N ALA A 12 4.26 -3.54 -6.30
CA ALA A 12 4.51 -4.02 -4.96
C ALA A 12 4.80 -5.51 -4.99
N ASN A 13 5.70 -5.95 -4.13
CA ASN A 13 6.02 -7.36 -3.98
C ASN A 13 5.14 -7.92 -2.86
N LEU A 14 3.97 -8.44 -3.23
CA LEU A 14 2.96 -8.82 -2.26
C LEU A 14 3.38 -10.06 -1.48
N GLN A 15 2.99 -10.11 -0.21
CA GLN A 15 3.40 -11.14 0.75
C GLN A 15 2.18 -11.77 1.40
N ASN A 16 2.39 -12.90 2.09
CA ASN A 16 1.36 -13.56 2.91
C ASN A 16 0.13 -13.95 2.11
N GLY A 17 0.33 -14.39 0.88
CA GLY A 17 -0.73 -14.89 0.04
C GLY A 17 -1.45 -13.84 -0.77
N TRP A 18 -1.16 -12.55 -0.55
CA TRP A 18 -1.78 -11.51 -1.36
C TRP A 18 -1.27 -11.57 -2.79
N SER A 19 -2.18 -11.37 -3.74
CA SER A 19 -1.83 -11.31 -5.15
C SER A 19 -2.53 -10.12 -5.79
N HIS A 20 -2.01 -9.66 -6.92
CA HIS A 20 -2.60 -8.54 -7.63
C HIS A 20 -3.95 -8.95 -8.23
N HIS A 21 -4.93 -8.06 -8.14
CA HIS A 21 -6.24 -8.30 -8.73
C HIS A 21 -6.20 -7.82 -10.18
N ARG A 22 -6.14 -8.77 -11.11
CA ARG A 22 -5.88 -8.42 -12.50
C ARG A 22 -6.91 -7.49 -13.13
N ASP A 23 -8.16 -7.52 -12.65
CA ASP A 23 -9.21 -6.69 -13.24
C ASP A 23 -9.20 -5.27 -12.72
N TYR A 24 -8.57 -5.02 -11.56
CA TYR A 24 -8.57 -3.71 -10.92
C TYR A 24 -7.17 -3.10 -10.82
N GLY A 25 -6.21 -3.71 -11.47
CA GLY A 25 -4.86 -3.17 -11.55
C GLY A 25 -3.94 -3.69 -10.47
N ASN A 26 -2.66 -3.77 -10.81
CA ASN A 26 -1.62 -4.20 -9.87
C ASN A 26 -1.45 -3.17 -8.75
N VAL A 27 -1.12 -3.66 -7.57
CA VAL A 27 -0.72 -2.77 -6.47
C VAL A 27 0.64 -2.18 -6.82
N GLN A 28 0.69 -0.86 -6.90
CA GLN A 28 1.89 -0.14 -7.31
C GLN A 28 2.09 1.08 -6.43
N PHE A 29 3.31 1.59 -6.42
CA PHE A 29 3.64 2.80 -5.67
C PHE A 29 4.58 3.67 -6.50
N SER A 30 4.51 4.96 -6.22
CA SER A 30 5.41 5.94 -6.82
C SER A 30 5.59 7.08 -5.83
N LYS A 31 6.55 7.95 -6.10
CA LYS A 31 6.84 9.07 -5.21
C LYS A 31 7.06 10.32 -6.03
N THR A 32 6.46 11.43 -5.60
CA THR A 32 6.69 12.72 -6.22
C THR A 32 8.03 13.29 -5.75
N PHE A 33 8.52 14.31 -6.45
CA PHE A 33 9.80 14.89 -6.09
C PHE A 33 9.76 15.60 -4.72
N ASP A 34 8.58 15.98 -4.24
CA ASP A 34 8.44 16.61 -2.92
C ASP A 34 8.10 15.60 -1.82
N GLY A 35 8.22 14.31 -2.11
CA GLY A 35 8.17 13.29 -1.08
C GLY A 35 6.80 12.73 -0.77
N ILE A 36 5.84 12.86 -1.67
CA ILE A 36 4.52 12.23 -1.47
C ILE A 36 4.54 10.87 -2.14
N VAL A 37 4.27 9.82 -1.36
CA VAL A 37 4.17 8.46 -1.86
C VAL A 37 2.71 8.17 -2.16
N TYR A 38 2.44 7.74 -3.38
CA TYR A 38 1.11 7.34 -3.82
C TYR A 38 1.06 5.85 -4.02
N LEU A 39 -0.01 5.23 -3.57
CA LEU A 39 -0.30 3.83 -3.84
C LEU A 39 -1.49 3.76 -4.77
N LYS A 40 -1.60 2.66 -5.51
CA LYS A 40 -2.79 2.40 -6.33
C LYS A 40 -2.90 0.90 -6.56
N GLY A 41 -4.05 0.48 -7.09
CA GLY A 41 -4.27 -0.91 -7.45
C GLY A 41 -4.97 -1.69 -6.37
N THR A 42 -5.19 -2.97 -6.65
CA THR A 42 -6.00 -3.83 -5.81
C THR A 42 -5.31 -5.17 -5.64
N CYS A 43 -5.40 -5.73 -4.44
CA CYS A 43 -4.89 -7.08 -4.16
C CYS A 43 -6.00 -7.94 -3.56
N LYS A 44 -5.77 -9.25 -3.55
CA LYS A 44 -6.76 -10.22 -3.07
C LYS A 44 -6.09 -11.47 -2.53
N GLY A 45 -6.86 -12.23 -1.77
CA GLY A 45 -6.52 -13.61 -1.41
C GLY A 45 -5.56 -13.77 -0.27
N GLY A 46 -5.16 -12.70 0.38
CA GLY A 46 -4.13 -12.79 1.39
C GLY A 46 -4.63 -12.94 2.81
N LYS A 47 -3.68 -12.91 3.72
CA LYS A 47 -3.93 -13.08 5.14
C LYS A 47 -4.47 -11.79 5.73
N THR A 48 -5.58 -11.87 6.46
CA THR A 48 -6.26 -10.68 6.97
C THR A 48 -6.08 -10.49 8.48
N THR A 49 -5.27 -11.31 9.12
CA THR A 49 -4.98 -11.19 10.54
C THR A 49 -4.25 -9.87 10.81
N ARG A 50 -4.60 -9.22 11.93
CA ARG A 50 -3.95 -7.98 12.32
C ARG A 50 -2.43 -8.16 12.34
N GLU A 51 -1.70 -7.16 11.84
CA GLU A 51 -0.25 -7.11 11.70
C GLU A 51 0.31 -8.00 10.59
N SER A 52 -0.53 -8.64 9.78
CA SER A 52 -0.02 -9.35 8.61
C SER A 52 0.52 -8.36 7.61
N ILE A 53 1.71 -8.62 7.09
CA ILE A 53 2.36 -7.74 6.11
C ILE A 53 1.78 -8.01 4.74
N ILE A 54 1.29 -6.94 4.09
CA ILE A 54 0.79 -7.04 2.72
C ILE A 54 1.95 -6.88 1.74
N PHE A 55 2.77 -5.86 1.94
CA PHE A 55 4.00 -5.68 1.18
C PHE A 55 4.91 -4.73 1.94
N THR A 56 6.17 -4.65 1.50
CA THR A 56 7.17 -3.80 2.15
C THR A 56 7.68 -2.78 1.14
N LEU A 57 7.60 -1.51 1.50
CA LEU A 57 8.10 -0.43 0.65
C LEU A 57 9.62 -0.38 0.69
N PRO A 58 10.26 -0.05 -0.44
CA PRO A 58 11.72 0.17 -0.45
C PRO A 58 12.11 1.33 0.43
N GLU A 59 13.39 1.39 0.79
CA GLU A 59 13.90 2.33 1.78
C GLU A 59 13.52 3.77 1.50
N SER A 60 13.63 4.23 0.26
CA SER A 60 13.36 5.63 -0.06
C SER A 60 11.88 6.01 -0.07
N PHE A 61 10.98 5.04 0.17
CA PHE A 61 9.53 5.25 0.17
C PHE A 61 8.92 5.15 1.57
N ARG A 62 9.74 5.09 2.62
CA ARG A 62 9.26 4.78 3.97
C ARG A 62 8.99 6.04 4.77
N PRO A 63 7.92 6.05 5.57
CA PRO A 63 7.66 7.19 6.46
C PRO A 63 8.64 7.19 7.64
N SER A 64 8.82 8.34 8.25
CA SER A 64 9.69 8.45 9.43
C SER A 64 8.99 8.00 10.71
N THR A 65 7.67 7.97 10.71
CA THR A 65 6.87 7.51 11.86
C THR A 65 5.81 6.55 11.35
N THR A 66 5.23 5.79 12.26
CA THR A 66 4.12 4.90 11.91
C THR A 66 2.90 5.72 11.51
N LEU A 67 2.30 5.39 10.38
CA LEU A 67 1.11 6.05 9.88
C LEU A 67 -0.05 5.06 9.85
N PHE A 68 -1.25 5.56 10.09
CA PHE A 68 -2.48 4.79 9.92
C PHE A 68 -3.24 5.38 8.76
N LYS A 69 -3.53 4.55 7.77
CA LYS A 69 -4.21 4.99 6.55
C LYS A 69 -5.45 4.16 6.32
N THR A 70 -6.39 4.71 5.60
CA THR A 70 -7.58 3.95 5.20
C THR A 70 -7.48 3.57 3.74
N ALA A 71 -7.96 2.37 3.45
CA ALA A 71 -8.07 1.84 2.10
C ALA A 71 -9.50 1.38 1.90
N LEU A 72 -9.85 1.03 0.68
CA LEU A 72 -11.22 0.61 0.37
C LEU A 72 -11.30 -0.91 0.49
N ASN A 73 -12.25 -1.41 1.31
CA ASN A 73 -12.47 -2.85 1.39
C ASN A 73 -13.54 -3.29 0.37
N ASN A 74 -13.78 -4.59 0.29
CA ASN A 74 -14.68 -5.15 -0.72
C ASN A 74 -16.14 -4.75 -0.54
N ASP A 75 -16.51 -4.21 0.61
CA ASP A 75 -17.86 -3.69 0.84
C ASP A 75 -17.95 -2.19 0.62
N TYR A 76 -16.91 -1.61 0.00
CA TYR A 76 -16.81 -0.17 -0.23
C TYR A 76 -16.77 0.63 1.05
N GLY A 77 -16.32 0.01 2.14
CA GLY A 77 -16.08 0.66 3.40
C GLY A 77 -14.59 0.89 3.64
N SER A 78 -14.26 1.38 4.82
CA SER A 78 -12.89 1.70 5.17
C SER A 78 -12.19 0.51 5.80
N ALA A 79 -11.08 0.11 5.20
CA ALA A 79 -10.12 -0.78 5.84
C ALA A 79 -9.02 0.07 6.45
N VAL A 80 -8.42 -0.40 7.53
CA VAL A 80 -7.36 0.33 8.21
C VAL A 80 -6.04 -0.39 8.01
N LEU A 81 -5.03 0.38 7.60
CA LEU A 81 -3.68 -0.13 7.35
C LEU A 81 -2.70 0.60 8.25
N GLY A 82 -1.62 -0.07 8.60
CA GLY A 82 -0.47 0.56 9.23
C GLY A 82 0.68 0.61 8.25
N ILE A 83 1.37 1.74 8.18
CA ILE A 83 2.58 1.88 7.38
C ILE A 83 3.70 2.25 8.32
N TYR A 84 4.67 1.36 8.46
CA TYR A 84 5.73 1.50 9.45
C TYR A 84 7.00 2.09 8.86
N PRO A 85 7.86 2.69 9.69
CA PRO A 85 9.17 3.15 9.19
C PRO A 85 10.02 2.06 8.56
N SER A 86 9.76 0.79 8.91
CA SER A 86 10.42 -0.34 8.26
C SER A 86 9.96 -0.54 6.81
N GLY A 87 8.91 0.18 6.39
CA GLY A 87 8.31 0.03 5.08
C GLY A 87 7.17 -0.97 5.04
N ASN A 88 6.94 -1.70 6.10
CA ASN A 88 5.88 -2.71 6.13
C ASN A 88 4.50 -2.05 6.08
N VAL A 89 3.68 -2.48 5.14
CA VAL A 89 2.28 -2.10 5.04
C VAL A 89 1.49 -3.28 5.56
N VAL A 90 0.79 -3.07 6.67
CA VAL A 90 0.18 -4.17 7.42
C VAL A 90 -1.31 -3.97 7.61
N VAL A 91 -2.00 -5.08 7.88
CA VAL A 91 -3.44 -5.08 8.19
C VAL A 91 -3.64 -4.58 9.61
N LYS A 92 -4.54 -3.61 9.80
CA LYS A 92 -4.96 -3.18 11.13
C LYS A 92 -6.42 -3.52 11.42
N GLY A 93 -7.30 -3.45 10.43
CA GLY A 93 -8.70 -3.83 10.64
C GLY A 93 -9.54 -3.71 9.38
N ASN A 94 -10.65 -4.41 9.37
CA ASN A 94 -11.66 -4.36 8.30
C ASN A 94 -11.12 -4.71 6.92
N VAL A 95 -10.14 -5.59 6.86
CA VAL A 95 -9.56 -6.08 5.62
C VAL A 95 -10.20 -7.42 5.31
N ASP A 96 -10.66 -7.59 4.09
CA ASP A 96 -11.24 -8.83 3.61
C ASP A 96 -10.40 -9.35 2.45
N ALA A 97 -10.27 -10.68 2.37
CA ALA A 97 -9.43 -11.29 1.35
C ALA A 97 -10.04 -11.24 -0.05
N THR A 98 -11.32 -10.86 -0.17
CA THR A 98 -11.96 -10.76 -1.47
C THR A 98 -11.25 -9.73 -2.34
N TRP A 99 -11.01 -8.54 -1.82
CA TRP A 99 -10.09 -7.58 -2.41
C TRP A 99 -9.88 -6.38 -1.48
N LEU A 100 -8.75 -5.72 -1.69
CA LEU A 100 -8.36 -4.53 -0.94
C LEU A 100 -7.77 -3.54 -1.93
N ASN A 101 -8.30 -2.32 -1.97
CA ASN A 101 -7.93 -1.31 -2.96
C ASN A 101 -7.15 -0.18 -2.32
N PHE A 102 -6.07 0.23 -2.99
CA PHE A 102 -5.14 1.24 -2.49
C PHE A 102 -5.22 2.58 -3.24
N ASP A 103 -6.21 2.76 -4.12
CA ASP A 103 -6.21 3.92 -5.03
C ASP A 103 -6.19 5.26 -4.32
N ASN A 104 -6.69 5.34 -3.09
CA ASN A 104 -6.75 6.60 -2.35
C ASN A 104 -5.74 6.69 -1.22
N VAL A 105 -4.74 5.83 -1.20
CA VAL A 105 -3.75 5.82 -0.13
C VAL A 105 -2.53 6.62 -0.58
N SER A 106 -2.19 7.62 0.21
CA SER A 106 -0.98 8.41 -0.03
C SER A 106 -0.47 8.95 1.28
N PHE A 107 0.81 9.30 1.32
CA PHE A 107 1.41 9.87 2.52
C PHE A 107 2.69 10.60 2.15
N LYS A 108 3.09 11.52 3.03
CA LYS A 108 4.34 12.28 2.83
C LYS A 108 5.43 11.71 3.72
N ILE A 109 6.61 11.55 3.14
CA ILE A 109 7.79 11.10 3.89
C ILE A 109 8.69 12.26 4.26
#